data_89df157daf4e8da4b9260c10d51b7e23
#
_entry.id   89df157daf4e8da4b9260c10d51b7e23
#
_cell.length_a   1.000
_cell.length_b   1.000
_cell.length_c   1.000
_cell.angle_alpha   90.00
_cell.angle_beta   90.00
_cell.angle_gamma   90.00
#
_symmetry.space_group_name_H-M   'P 1'
#
loop_
_entity.id
_entity.type
_entity.pdbx_description
1 polymer ?
#
loop_
_entity_poly.entity_id
_entity_poly.type
_entity_poly.pdbx_seq_one_letter_code
_entity_poly.pdbx_strand_id
1 'polypeptide(L)'
;MQPSLLRSWVTLPEDTGFPLENLPWGVFSTPDRDARIGVALGDHIIDVRMLSERGFLGGCGVSAVDLAAPRLNRMLEGGKGAARALRIELQRLFSAACPDLQDRPDAQHFLVLQAESTMHLPVDIGDYTDFYSSEDHARNVGMMFRDPELSLIHI
;
A
#
# COMPACT_ATOMS: atom_id res chain seq x y z
N MET A 1 1.71 29.73 -1.44
CA MET A 1 0.68 29.02 -2.24
C MET A 1 0.53 27.64 -1.61
N GLN A 2 -0.54 27.39 -0.87
CA GLN A 2 -0.79 26.03 -0.33
C GLN A 2 -0.98 25.09 -1.51
N PRO A 3 -0.37 23.88 -1.50
CA PRO A 3 -0.66 22.89 -2.51
C PRO A 3 -2.17 22.63 -2.49
N SER A 4 -2.82 22.66 -3.67
CA SER A 4 -4.23 22.30 -3.75
C SER A 4 -4.34 20.85 -3.31
N LEU A 5 -4.99 20.61 -2.20
CA LEU A 5 -5.34 19.27 -1.76
C LEU A 5 -6.11 18.59 -2.89
N LEU A 6 -5.70 17.40 -3.27
CA LEU A 6 -6.42 16.60 -4.24
C LEU A 6 -7.81 16.27 -3.65
N ARG A 7 -8.87 16.65 -4.36
CA ARG A 7 -10.23 16.31 -3.94
C ARG A 7 -10.65 14.99 -4.54
N SER A 8 -11.07 14.06 -3.70
CA SER A 8 -11.68 12.80 -4.12
C SER A 8 -13.17 12.97 -4.40
N TRP A 9 -13.71 12.19 -5.34
CA TRP A 9 -15.14 12.02 -5.50
C TRP A 9 -15.72 11.05 -4.44
N VAL A 10 -14.87 10.23 -3.81
CA VAL A 10 -15.26 9.44 -2.63
C VAL A 10 -15.33 10.36 -1.43
N THR A 11 -16.41 10.29 -0.66
CA THR A 11 -16.53 11.02 0.60
C THR A 11 -15.53 10.48 1.60
N LEU A 12 -14.68 11.36 2.15
CA LEU A 12 -13.64 11.01 3.11
C LEU A 12 -13.94 11.67 4.45
N PRO A 13 -13.67 10.99 5.60
CA PRO A 13 -13.69 11.63 6.91
C PRO A 13 -12.69 12.79 6.97
N GLU A 14 -13.03 13.87 7.70
CA GLU A 14 -12.17 15.06 7.80
C GLU A 14 -10.79 14.74 8.40
N ASP A 15 -10.73 13.84 9.40
CA ASP A 15 -9.52 13.44 10.09
C ASP A 15 -8.92 12.14 9.55
N THR A 16 -9.18 11.78 8.29
CA THR A 16 -8.67 10.53 7.74
C THR A 16 -7.15 10.54 7.62
N GLY A 17 -6.50 9.45 8.06
CA GLY A 17 -5.09 9.17 7.76
C GLY A 17 -4.84 8.73 6.31
N PHE A 18 -5.89 8.51 5.52
CA PHE A 18 -5.84 7.98 4.16
C PHE A 18 -6.50 8.91 3.13
N PRO A 19 -6.04 10.18 3.02
CA PRO A 19 -6.51 11.08 1.97
C PRO A 19 -5.97 10.62 0.60
N LEU A 20 -6.45 11.25 -0.48
CA LEU A 20 -6.05 10.89 -1.85
C LEU A 20 -4.55 11.09 -2.11
N GLU A 21 -3.87 11.92 -1.34
CA GLU A 21 -2.42 12.11 -1.37
C GLU A 21 -1.66 10.96 -0.74
N ASN A 22 -2.28 10.25 0.22
CA ASN A 22 -1.67 9.13 0.94
C ASN A 22 -2.47 7.85 0.65
N LEU A 23 -2.06 7.11 -0.35
CA LEU A 23 -2.66 5.85 -0.81
C LEU A 23 -1.77 4.66 -0.40
N PRO A 24 -1.80 4.19 0.85
CA PRO A 24 -0.97 3.08 1.30
C PRO A 24 -1.46 1.76 0.71
N TRP A 25 -0.50 0.94 0.29
CA TRP A 25 -0.74 -0.38 -0.26
C TRP A 25 -0.94 -1.42 0.84
N GLY A 26 -1.80 -2.38 0.60
CA GLY A 26 -2.05 -3.50 1.48
C GLY A 26 -2.60 -4.71 0.76
N VAL A 27 -2.88 -5.76 1.52
CA VAL A 27 -3.59 -6.96 1.05
C VAL A 27 -4.79 -7.17 1.95
N PHE A 28 -5.94 -7.36 1.34
CA PHE A 28 -7.21 -7.57 2.04
C PHE A 28 -8.00 -8.74 1.44
N SER A 29 -8.95 -9.24 2.19
CA SER A 29 -10.00 -10.14 1.72
C SER A 29 -11.35 -9.76 2.31
N THR A 30 -12.44 -10.25 1.72
CA THR A 30 -13.79 -10.18 2.26
C THR A 30 -14.41 -11.59 2.19
N PRO A 31 -15.61 -11.83 2.74
CA PRO A 31 -16.24 -13.15 2.63
C PRO A 31 -16.44 -13.65 1.20
N ASP A 32 -16.57 -12.72 0.23
CA ASP A 32 -16.79 -13.00 -1.20
C ASP A 32 -15.57 -12.72 -2.09
N ARG A 33 -14.46 -12.22 -1.52
CA ARG A 33 -13.22 -11.87 -2.24
C ARG A 33 -12.01 -12.49 -1.54
N ASP A 34 -11.30 -13.33 -2.27
CA ASP A 34 -10.01 -13.88 -1.84
C ASP A 34 -8.94 -12.78 -1.64
N ALA A 35 -7.84 -13.12 -0.96
CA ALA A 35 -6.75 -12.18 -0.68
C ALA A 35 -6.23 -11.52 -1.95
N ARG A 36 -6.18 -10.18 -1.95
CA ARG A 36 -5.84 -9.35 -3.11
C ARG A 36 -5.26 -8.01 -2.73
N ILE A 37 -4.57 -7.39 -3.67
CA ILE A 37 -3.97 -6.06 -3.51
C ILE A 37 -5.06 -5.01 -3.40
N GLY A 38 -4.95 -4.14 -2.40
CA GLY A 38 -5.80 -2.98 -2.19
C GLY A 38 -5.00 -1.75 -1.80
N VAL A 39 -5.66 -0.60 -1.86
CA VAL A 39 -5.12 0.69 -1.45
C VAL A 39 -6.14 1.40 -0.58
N ALA A 40 -5.72 1.88 0.59
CA ALA A 40 -6.64 2.59 1.47
C ALA A 40 -6.95 4.00 0.95
N LEU A 41 -8.23 4.39 1.03
CA LEU A 41 -8.76 5.71 0.71
C LEU A 41 -9.91 6.04 1.67
N GLY A 42 -9.68 6.90 2.64
CA GLY A 42 -10.66 7.17 3.71
C GLY A 42 -10.99 5.89 4.47
N ASP A 43 -12.26 5.59 4.61
CA ASP A 43 -12.77 4.37 5.25
C ASP A 43 -12.90 3.19 4.28
N HIS A 44 -12.43 3.36 3.05
CA HIS A 44 -12.54 2.37 1.99
C HIS A 44 -11.17 1.79 1.61
N ILE A 45 -11.22 0.64 0.97
CA ILE A 45 -10.12 0.02 0.23
C ILE A 45 -10.49 0.02 -1.25
N ILE A 46 -9.62 0.55 -2.08
CA ILE A 46 -9.69 0.45 -3.53
C ILE A 46 -9.26 -0.96 -3.93
N ASP A 47 -10.11 -1.70 -4.63
CA ASP A 47 -9.79 -3.03 -5.17
C ASP A 47 -8.96 -2.87 -6.46
N VAL A 48 -7.65 -2.97 -6.33
CA VAL A 48 -6.68 -2.78 -7.43
C VAL A 48 -6.80 -3.89 -8.47
N ARG A 49 -7.07 -5.13 -8.03
CA ARG A 49 -7.27 -6.25 -8.94
C ARG A 49 -8.47 -6.00 -9.84
N MET A 50 -9.61 -5.57 -9.28
CA MET A 50 -10.80 -5.28 -10.06
C MET A 50 -10.58 -4.12 -11.04
N LEU A 51 -9.89 -3.05 -10.64
CA LEU A 51 -9.52 -1.96 -11.56
C LEU A 51 -8.65 -2.46 -12.72
N SER A 52 -7.68 -3.33 -12.43
CA SER A 52 -6.81 -3.93 -13.45
C SER A 52 -7.59 -4.82 -14.41
N GLU A 53 -8.46 -5.70 -13.92
CA GLU A 53 -9.33 -6.58 -14.72
C GLU A 53 -10.28 -5.79 -15.64
N ARG A 54 -10.67 -4.58 -15.24
CA ARG A 54 -11.49 -3.66 -16.05
C ARG A 54 -10.67 -2.75 -16.96
N GLY A 55 -9.33 -2.90 -16.99
CA GLY A 55 -8.44 -2.21 -17.92
C GLY A 55 -8.02 -0.80 -17.51
N PHE A 56 -8.37 -0.32 -16.32
CA PHE A 56 -8.04 1.03 -15.86
C PHE A 56 -6.54 1.25 -15.59
N LEU A 57 -5.78 0.18 -15.35
CA LEU A 57 -4.38 0.27 -14.94
C LEU A 57 -3.38 -0.19 -16.01
N GLY A 58 -3.83 -0.38 -17.26
CA GLY A 58 -3.01 -0.97 -18.34
C GLY A 58 -1.78 -0.15 -18.76
N GLY A 59 -1.71 1.14 -18.41
CA GLY A 59 -0.57 2.02 -18.76
C GLY A 59 0.48 2.17 -17.66
N CYS A 60 0.35 1.50 -16.52
CA CYS A 60 1.14 1.77 -15.32
C CYS A 60 2.45 0.99 -15.21
N GLY A 61 2.80 0.19 -16.24
CA GLY A 61 4.06 -0.58 -16.25
C GLY A 61 4.09 -1.79 -15.31
N VAL A 62 2.94 -2.19 -14.76
CA VAL A 62 2.74 -3.43 -13.99
C VAL A 62 1.76 -4.31 -14.75
N SER A 63 2.05 -5.60 -14.85
CA SER A 63 1.17 -6.53 -15.56
C SER A 63 -0.12 -6.79 -14.77
N ALA A 64 -1.22 -7.10 -15.49
CA ALA A 64 -2.46 -7.48 -14.84
C ALA A 64 -2.30 -8.76 -13.98
N VAL A 65 -1.40 -9.65 -14.36
CA VAL A 65 -1.08 -10.87 -13.60
C VAL A 65 -0.44 -10.52 -12.25
N ASP A 66 0.47 -9.53 -12.22
CA ASP A 66 1.14 -9.11 -11.01
C ASP A 66 0.19 -8.35 -10.07
N LEU A 67 -0.73 -7.56 -10.63
CA LEU A 67 -1.79 -6.88 -9.88
C LEU A 67 -2.89 -7.83 -9.37
N ALA A 68 -3.05 -8.99 -9.99
CA ALA A 68 -3.95 -10.04 -9.53
C ALA A 68 -3.34 -10.96 -8.46
N ALA A 69 -2.06 -10.82 -8.17
CA ALA A 69 -1.37 -11.63 -7.16
C ALA A 69 -1.95 -11.41 -5.74
N PRO A 70 -1.92 -12.43 -4.87
CA PRO A 70 -2.43 -12.32 -3.50
C PRO A 70 -1.46 -11.59 -2.55
N ARG A 71 -0.31 -11.13 -3.04
CA ARG A 71 0.74 -10.43 -2.29
C ARG A 71 1.37 -9.35 -3.17
N LEU A 72 2.00 -8.37 -2.51
CA LEU A 72 2.66 -7.25 -3.18
C LEU A 72 4.00 -7.59 -3.84
N ASN A 73 4.60 -8.73 -3.54
CA ASN A 73 5.97 -9.08 -3.97
C ASN A 73 6.19 -8.80 -5.46
N ARG A 74 5.34 -9.35 -6.35
CA ARG A 74 5.47 -9.15 -7.80
C ARG A 74 5.33 -7.71 -8.24
N MET A 75 4.39 -6.97 -7.65
CA MET A 75 4.23 -5.55 -7.92
C MET A 75 5.47 -4.75 -7.51
N LEU A 76 6.09 -5.11 -6.36
CA LEU A 76 7.29 -4.46 -5.83
C LEU A 76 8.54 -4.75 -6.66
N GLU A 77 8.62 -5.92 -7.33
CA GLU A 77 9.69 -6.25 -8.30
C GLU A 77 9.76 -5.25 -9.46
N GLY A 78 8.64 -4.63 -9.83
CA GLY A 78 8.57 -3.54 -10.80
C GLY A 78 9.28 -2.25 -10.37
N GLY A 79 9.65 -2.16 -9.10
CA GLY A 79 10.40 -1.05 -8.52
C GLY A 79 9.60 0.22 -8.31
N LYS A 80 10.31 1.28 -7.85
CA LYS A 80 9.70 2.55 -7.47
C LYS A 80 8.97 3.25 -8.62
N GLY A 81 9.44 3.09 -9.84
CA GLY A 81 8.84 3.71 -11.04
C GLY A 81 7.42 3.21 -11.29
N ALA A 82 7.23 1.90 -11.29
CA ALA A 82 5.95 1.24 -11.48
C ALA A 82 4.97 1.56 -10.34
N ALA A 83 5.42 1.48 -9.09
CA ALA A 83 4.60 1.84 -7.92
C ALA A 83 4.14 3.30 -7.96
N ARG A 84 5.01 4.23 -8.43
CA ARG A 84 4.67 5.64 -8.60
C ARG A 84 3.64 5.85 -9.72
N ALA A 85 3.81 5.17 -10.86
CA ALA A 85 2.87 5.27 -11.98
C ALA A 85 1.47 4.79 -11.57
N LEU A 86 1.37 3.66 -10.87
CA LEU A 86 0.12 3.17 -10.30
C LEU A 86 -0.52 4.17 -9.34
N ARG A 87 0.27 4.77 -8.44
CA ARG A 87 -0.23 5.79 -7.50
C ARG A 87 -0.81 7.00 -8.23
N ILE A 88 -0.09 7.51 -9.24
CA ILE A 88 -0.55 8.66 -10.04
C ILE A 88 -1.87 8.33 -10.75
N GLU A 89 -1.98 7.13 -11.31
CA GLU A 89 -3.20 6.71 -11.99
C GLU A 89 -4.37 6.54 -11.02
N LEU A 90 -4.15 5.96 -9.85
CA LEU A 90 -5.18 5.89 -8.81
C LEU A 90 -5.61 7.28 -8.34
N GLN A 91 -4.66 8.20 -8.12
CA GLN A 91 -4.99 9.59 -7.78
C GLN A 91 -5.83 10.25 -8.87
N ARG A 92 -5.52 10.00 -10.15
CA ARG A 92 -6.30 10.50 -11.27
C ARG A 92 -7.72 9.93 -11.27
N LEU A 93 -7.86 8.60 -11.20
CA LEU A 93 -9.15 7.91 -11.24
C LEU A 93 -10.09 8.27 -10.08
N PHE A 94 -9.53 8.50 -8.90
CA PHE A 94 -10.29 8.85 -7.70
C PHE A 94 -10.38 10.36 -7.44
N SER A 95 -9.85 11.19 -8.33
CA SER A 95 -10.01 12.65 -8.28
C SER A 95 -11.41 13.07 -8.71
N ALA A 96 -12.01 14.02 -7.98
CA ALA A 96 -13.28 14.64 -8.35
C ALA A 96 -13.26 15.37 -9.72
N ALA A 97 -12.06 15.64 -10.25
CA ALA A 97 -11.89 16.24 -11.57
C ALA A 97 -11.87 15.20 -12.73
N CYS A 98 -11.87 13.90 -12.43
CA CYS A 98 -11.81 12.83 -13.42
C CYS A 98 -13.14 12.07 -13.51
N PRO A 99 -13.87 12.12 -14.64
CA PRO A 99 -15.16 11.45 -14.80
C PRO A 99 -15.03 9.95 -15.11
N ASP A 100 -13.83 9.47 -15.50
CA ASP A 100 -13.63 8.15 -16.08
C ASP A 100 -14.15 7.00 -15.23
N LEU A 101 -14.07 7.13 -13.90
CA LEU A 101 -14.54 6.15 -12.96
C LEU A 101 -15.78 6.60 -12.20
N GLN A 102 -15.82 7.86 -11.72
CA GLN A 102 -16.91 8.36 -10.87
C GLN A 102 -18.28 8.35 -11.56
N ASP A 103 -18.35 8.57 -12.87
CA ASP A 103 -19.60 8.64 -13.63
C ASP A 103 -20.11 7.24 -14.05
N ARG A 104 -19.41 6.18 -13.69
CA ARG A 104 -19.84 4.82 -14.02
C ARG A 104 -20.87 4.29 -13.05
N PRO A 105 -21.86 3.54 -13.53
CA PRO A 105 -22.88 2.90 -12.67
C PRO A 105 -22.27 1.90 -11.67
N ASP A 106 -21.11 1.31 -12.00
CA ASP A 106 -20.40 0.31 -11.22
C ASP A 106 -19.23 0.89 -10.39
N ALA A 107 -19.09 2.24 -10.31
CA ALA A 107 -17.99 2.90 -9.62
C ALA A 107 -17.80 2.44 -8.16
N GLN A 108 -18.89 2.22 -7.44
CA GLN A 108 -18.86 1.79 -6.05
C GLN A 108 -18.36 0.34 -5.87
N HIS A 109 -18.40 -0.49 -6.90
CA HIS A 109 -17.92 -1.87 -6.81
C HIS A 109 -16.39 -1.98 -6.66
N PHE A 110 -15.67 -0.91 -7.03
CA PHE A 110 -14.21 -0.83 -6.83
C PHE A 110 -13.82 -0.45 -5.41
N LEU A 111 -14.78 -0.14 -4.56
CA LEU A 111 -14.58 0.26 -3.18
C LEU A 111 -15.14 -0.81 -2.23
N VAL A 112 -14.40 -1.09 -1.18
CA VAL A 112 -14.78 -2.01 -0.11
C VAL A 112 -14.60 -1.27 1.21
N LEU A 113 -15.55 -1.38 2.14
CA LEU A 113 -15.37 -0.79 3.47
C LEU A 113 -14.26 -1.51 4.23
N GLN A 114 -13.37 -0.75 4.86
CA GLN A 114 -12.31 -1.31 5.71
C GLN A 114 -12.90 -2.18 6.84
N ALA A 115 -14.02 -1.75 7.41
CA ALA A 115 -14.72 -2.47 8.48
C ALA A 115 -15.27 -3.85 8.05
N GLU A 116 -15.45 -4.09 6.76
CA GLU A 116 -15.94 -5.35 6.18
C GLU A 116 -14.80 -6.24 5.66
N SER A 117 -13.56 -5.80 5.87
CA SER A 117 -12.37 -6.42 5.31
C SER A 117 -11.51 -7.07 6.38
N THR A 118 -10.83 -8.14 5.99
CA THR A 118 -9.74 -8.74 6.77
C THR A 118 -8.41 -8.37 6.14
N MET A 119 -7.52 -7.72 6.90
CA MET A 119 -6.18 -7.37 6.44
C MET A 119 -5.22 -8.54 6.61
N HIS A 120 -4.32 -8.69 5.65
CA HIS A 120 -3.30 -9.74 5.63
C HIS A 120 -1.90 -9.14 5.62
N LEU A 121 -0.90 -9.95 5.99
CA LEU A 121 0.50 -9.60 5.78
C LEU A 121 0.70 -9.34 4.27
N PRO A 122 1.15 -8.13 3.87
CA PRO A 122 1.09 -7.73 2.46
C PRO A 122 2.16 -8.37 1.59
N VAL A 123 3.21 -8.92 2.17
CA VAL A 123 4.36 -9.53 1.48
C VAL A 123 4.69 -10.89 2.07
N ASP A 124 5.23 -11.77 1.24
CA ASP A 124 5.96 -12.94 1.71
C ASP A 124 7.39 -12.49 2.05
N ILE A 125 7.74 -12.60 3.33
CA ILE A 125 9.04 -12.18 3.86
C ILE A 125 10.06 -13.25 3.49
N GLY A 126 11.14 -12.86 2.80
CA GLY A 126 12.25 -13.75 2.45
C GLY A 126 13.17 -13.95 3.66
N ASP A 127 14.15 -13.08 3.77
CA ASP A 127 15.15 -13.11 4.82
C ASP A 127 14.88 -12.06 5.89
N TYR A 128 15.47 -12.29 7.05
CA TYR A 128 15.46 -11.35 8.16
C TYR A 128 16.84 -10.75 8.34
N THR A 129 16.91 -9.44 8.45
CA THR A 129 18.14 -8.70 8.77
C THR A 129 17.87 -7.84 9.99
N ASP A 130 18.74 -7.94 10.98
CA ASP A 130 18.76 -7.09 12.16
C ASP A 130 20.13 -6.44 12.33
N PHE A 131 20.16 -5.20 12.80
CA PHE A 131 21.39 -4.50 13.11
C PHE A 131 21.16 -3.42 14.17
N TYR A 132 22.20 -3.13 14.93
CA TYR A 132 22.16 -2.07 15.92
C TYR A 132 22.42 -0.71 15.27
N SER A 133 21.45 0.19 15.38
CA SER A 133 21.56 1.55 14.84
C SER A 133 22.13 2.55 15.83
N SER A 134 22.38 2.15 17.09
CA SER A 134 22.92 2.98 18.15
C SER A 134 23.99 2.21 18.92
N GLU A 135 25.09 2.91 19.26
CA GLU A 135 26.17 2.33 20.07
C GLU A 135 25.69 1.91 21.44
N ASP A 136 24.83 2.72 22.09
CA ASP A 136 24.29 2.41 23.40
C ASP A 136 23.46 1.14 23.40
N HIS A 137 22.65 0.94 22.36
CA HIS A 137 21.86 -0.29 22.22
C HIS A 137 22.78 -1.49 22.00
N ALA A 138 23.75 -1.38 21.10
CA ALA A 138 24.71 -2.45 20.83
C ALA A 138 25.51 -2.83 22.09
N ARG A 139 25.93 -1.82 22.86
CA ARG A 139 26.66 -2.00 24.13
C ARG A 139 25.79 -2.69 25.17
N ASN A 140 24.56 -2.22 25.38
CA ASN A 140 23.65 -2.81 26.35
C ASN A 140 23.31 -4.26 26.04
N VAL A 141 23.02 -4.58 24.79
CA VAL A 141 22.77 -5.97 24.38
C VAL A 141 24.04 -6.82 24.48
N GLY A 142 25.22 -6.28 24.10
CA GLY A 142 26.51 -6.94 24.23
C GLY A 142 26.82 -7.35 25.67
N MET A 143 26.56 -6.48 26.64
CA MET A 143 26.74 -6.75 28.08
C MET A 143 25.89 -7.89 28.64
N MET A 144 24.80 -8.23 27.98
CA MET A 144 23.94 -9.38 28.37
C MET A 144 24.60 -10.74 28.06
N PHE A 145 25.54 -10.77 27.12
CA PHE A 145 26.13 -12.02 26.62
C PHE A 145 27.67 -12.07 26.73
N ARG A 146 28.32 -10.94 27.04
CA ARG A 146 29.78 -10.77 27.03
C ARG A 146 30.26 -9.92 28.20
N ASP A 147 31.57 -9.99 28.47
CA ASP A 147 32.21 -9.10 29.42
C ASP A 147 32.04 -7.65 28.98
N PRO A 148 31.59 -6.73 29.89
CA PRO A 148 31.40 -5.30 29.60
C PRO A 148 32.64 -4.59 29.07
N GLU A 149 33.83 -5.09 29.37
CA GLU A 149 35.12 -4.53 28.92
C GLU A 149 35.46 -4.89 27.47
N LEU A 150 34.70 -5.80 26.83
CA LEU A 150 34.98 -6.17 25.43
C LEU A 150 34.46 -5.06 24.47
N SER A 151 35.33 -4.75 23.49
CA SER A 151 34.99 -3.78 22.44
C SER A 151 33.90 -4.27 21.51
N LEU A 152 33.08 -3.34 21.02
CA LEU A 152 32.01 -3.60 20.05
C LEU A 152 32.50 -4.12 18.70
N ILE A 153 33.78 -3.89 18.36
CA ILE A 153 34.36 -4.38 17.11
C ILE A 153 34.56 -5.92 17.05
N HIS A 154 34.32 -6.59 18.16
CA HIS A 154 34.40 -8.04 18.27
C HIS A 154 33.02 -8.73 18.23
N ILE A 155 31.99 -8.00 17.78
CA ILE A 155 30.65 -8.55 17.56
C ILE A 155 30.56 -9.18 16.17
#